data_0668ca0d84b837a1c18793f8ae0be383
#
_entry.id   0668ca0d84b837a1c18793f8ae0be383
#
_cell.length_a   1.000
_cell.length_b   1.000
_cell.length_c   1.000
_cell.angle_alpha   90.00
_cell.angle_beta   90.00
_cell.angle_gamma   90.00
#
_symmetry.space_group_name_H-M   'P 1'
#
loop_
_entity.id
_entity.type
_entity.pdbx_description
1 polymer ?
#
loop_
_entity_poly.entity_id
_entity_poly.type
_entity_poly.pdbx_seq_one_letter_code
_entity_poly.pdbx_strand_id
1 'polypeptide(L)'
;MGAKREEVLTEKEKTRTAYHEAGHTLAAWNLEGANPVHKVTIIPRGRALGVTQMVPDEDRMNMSEQEIIDHLVVLLSGRAAETLIYDELTVGAENDLERATSMARRMVTHWGMSKELGPVSYKMSDEDPFLGGQIHKLSLIHI
;
A
#
# COMPACT_ATOMS: atom_id res chain seq x y z
N MET A 1 33.16 9.87 -7.81
CA MET A 1 32.27 10.27 -6.71
C MET A 1 31.25 11.24 -7.29
N GLY A 2 30.06 10.77 -7.65
CA GLY A 2 28.98 11.63 -8.10
C GLY A 2 28.42 12.43 -6.93
N ALA A 3 28.40 13.76 -7.06
CA ALA A 3 27.67 14.62 -6.14
C ALA A 3 26.23 14.13 -6.05
N LYS A 4 25.71 13.97 -4.83
CA LYS A 4 24.27 13.79 -4.60
C LYS A 4 23.59 14.99 -5.24
N ARG A 5 22.93 14.79 -6.37
CA ARG A 5 21.95 15.76 -6.87
C ARG A 5 20.86 15.79 -5.79
N GLU A 6 20.81 16.86 -5.04
CA GLU A 6 19.58 17.21 -4.34
C GLU A 6 18.54 17.42 -5.43
N GLU A 7 17.63 16.47 -5.58
CA GLU A 7 16.49 16.65 -6.44
C GLU A 7 15.64 17.76 -5.80
N VAL A 8 15.76 18.96 -6.38
CA VAL A 8 14.96 20.10 -5.97
C VAL A 8 13.55 19.88 -6.51
N LEU A 9 12.62 19.45 -5.63
CA LEU A 9 11.21 19.37 -5.96
C LEU A 9 10.65 20.77 -6.31
N THR A 10 9.86 20.83 -7.38
CA THR A 10 9.09 22.03 -7.69
C THR A 10 8.02 22.28 -6.62
N GLU A 11 7.55 23.51 -6.48
CA GLU A 11 6.45 23.83 -5.55
C GLU A 11 5.17 23.05 -5.90
N LYS A 12 4.92 22.78 -7.19
CA LYS A 12 3.80 21.95 -7.63
C LYS A 12 3.93 20.51 -7.13
N GLU A 13 5.13 19.93 -7.22
CA GLU A 13 5.40 18.57 -6.73
C GLU A 13 5.30 18.48 -5.21
N LYS A 14 5.81 19.46 -4.48
CA LYS A 14 5.68 19.54 -3.01
C LYS A 14 4.23 19.61 -2.58
N THR A 15 3.44 20.44 -3.23
CA THR A 15 2.00 20.58 -2.93
C THR A 15 1.26 19.27 -3.20
N ARG A 16 1.54 18.63 -4.32
CA ARG A 16 0.95 17.34 -4.67
C ARG A 16 1.32 16.25 -3.65
N THR A 17 2.59 16.19 -3.27
CA THR A 17 3.08 15.26 -2.24
C THR A 17 2.39 15.54 -0.90
N ALA A 18 2.19 16.81 -0.54
CA ALA A 18 1.50 17.17 0.70
C ALA A 18 0.05 16.65 0.73
N TYR A 19 -0.68 16.76 -0.36
CA TYR A 19 -2.03 16.18 -0.47
C TYR A 19 -2.01 14.66 -0.40
N HIS A 20 -1.07 14.01 -1.05
CA HIS A 20 -0.89 12.56 -1.01
C HIS A 20 -0.67 12.07 0.44
N GLU A 21 0.29 12.65 1.15
CA GLU A 21 0.59 12.30 2.54
C GLU A 21 -0.55 12.69 3.50
N ALA A 22 -1.25 13.79 3.23
CA ALA A 22 -2.44 14.16 3.99
C ALA A 22 -3.57 13.14 3.83
N GLY A 23 -3.72 12.54 2.66
CA GLY A 23 -4.67 11.46 2.42
C GLY A 23 -4.40 10.26 3.33
N HIS A 24 -3.18 9.77 3.36
CA HIS A 24 -2.76 8.68 4.27
C HIS A 24 -3.00 9.05 5.74
N THR A 25 -2.64 10.27 6.12
CA THR A 25 -2.76 10.76 7.49
C THR A 25 -4.22 10.81 7.95
N LEU A 26 -5.11 11.38 7.13
CA LEU A 26 -6.53 11.48 7.45
C LEU A 26 -7.20 10.11 7.58
N ALA A 27 -6.88 9.20 6.68
CA ALA A 27 -7.40 7.84 6.76
C ALA A 27 -6.91 7.13 8.03
N ALA A 28 -5.61 7.16 8.30
CA ALA A 28 -5.04 6.54 9.49
C ALA A 28 -5.58 7.15 10.79
N TRP A 29 -5.85 8.44 10.80
CA TRP A 29 -6.39 9.14 11.98
C TRP A 29 -7.84 8.76 12.30
N ASN A 30 -8.64 8.44 11.27
CA ASN A 30 -10.07 8.18 11.41
C ASN A 30 -10.44 6.69 11.48
N LEU A 31 -9.53 5.77 11.19
CA LEU A 31 -9.78 4.34 11.17
C LEU A 31 -9.19 3.65 12.39
N GLU A 32 -10.04 2.96 13.15
CA GLU A 32 -9.63 2.29 14.40
C GLU A 32 -8.62 1.16 14.16
N GLY A 33 -8.73 0.46 13.03
CA GLY A 33 -7.83 -0.63 12.66
C GLY A 33 -6.49 -0.17 12.06
N ALA A 34 -6.32 1.13 11.82
CA ALA A 34 -5.08 1.66 11.28
C ALA A 34 -4.03 1.89 12.37
N ASN A 35 -2.76 1.80 11.98
CA ASN A 35 -1.66 2.14 12.87
C ASN A 35 -1.64 3.65 13.18
N PRO A 36 -1.30 4.04 14.41
CA PRO A 36 -1.18 5.46 14.78
C PRO A 36 -0.15 6.19 13.90
N VAL A 37 -0.49 7.41 13.49
CA VAL A 37 0.44 8.28 12.76
C VAL A 37 1.49 8.83 13.72
N HIS A 38 2.75 8.59 13.42
CA HIS A 38 3.86 9.14 14.18
C HIS A 38 4.39 10.44 13.59
N LYS A 39 4.56 10.49 12.28
CA LYS A 39 5.17 11.63 11.59
C LYS A 39 4.71 11.69 10.15
N VAL A 40 4.46 12.91 9.68
CA VAL A 40 4.20 13.22 8.28
C VAL A 40 5.25 14.20 7.79
N THR A 41 5.81 13.96 6.63
CA THR A 41 6.81 14.85 6.02
C THR A 41 6.73 14.82 4.50
N ILE A 42 7.00 15.95 3.87
CA ILE A 42 7.20 16.09 2.43
C ILE A 42 8.68 16.23 2.04
N ILE A 43 9.58 16.04 3.01
CA ILE A 43 11.02 16.08 2.76
C ILE A 43 11.43 14.76 2.07
N PRO A 44 12.01 14.82 0.85
CA PRO A 44 12.42 13.62 0.13
C PRO A 44 13.45 12.81 0.91
N ARG A 45 13.26 11.50 0.96
CA ARG A 45 14.24 10.56 1.50
C ARG A 45 14.41 9.39 0.54
N GLY A 46 15.58 9.29 -0.08
CA GLY A 46 15.83 8.29 -1.10
C GLY A 46 14.91 8.48 -2.31
N ARG A 47 14.11 7.48 -2.65
CA ARG A 47 13.13 7.55 -3.74
C ARG A 47 11.76 8.07 -3.32
N ALA A 48 11.50 8.19 -2.01
CA ALA A 48 10.23 8.70 -1.50
C ALA A 48 10.23 10.23 -1.51
N LEU A 49 9.21 10.83 -2.09
CA LEU A 49 9.02 12.29 -2.15
C LEU A 49 8.40 12.86 -0.87
N GLY A 50 7.74 12.00 -0.09
CA GLY A 50 7.18 12.28 1.21
C GLY A 50 7.04 10.98 1.99
N VAL A 51 6.70 11.05 3.25
CA VAL A 51 6.46 9.86 4.10
C VAL A 51 5.43 10.20 5.17
N THR A 52 4.41 9.38 5.26
CA THR A 52 3.57 9.24 6.44
C THR A 52 4.07 8.05 7.24
N GLN A 53 4.79 8.32 8.31
CA GLN A 53 5.33 7.29 9.17
C GLN A 53 4.32 6.90 10.24
N MET A 54 3.92 5.65 10.22
CA MET A 54 3.07 5.04 11.23
C MET A 54 3.91 4.22 12.19
N VAL A 55 3.49 4.16 13.44
CA VAL A 55 4.07 3.25 14.42
C VAL A 55 3.44 1.89 14.20
N PRO A 56 4.22 0.83 13.85
CA PRO A 56 3.70 -0.51 13.83
C PRO A 56 3.20 -0.83 15.24
N ASP A 57 1.99 -1.33 15.34
CA ASP A 57 1.51 -1.87 16.60
C ASP A 57 2.30 -3.17 16.86
N GLU A 58 3.10 -3.17 17.91
CA GLU A 58 3.96 -4.30 18.25
C GLU A 58 3.09 -5.55 18.44
N ASP A 59 3.48 -6.65 17.79
CA ASP A 59 2.93 -8.00 17.99
C ASP A 59 1.48 -8.26 17.57
N ARG A 60 0.96 -7.65 16.53
CA ARG A 60 -0.31 -8.09 15.94
C ARG A 60 -0.14 -9.38 15.13
N MET A 61 -0.08 -10.51 15.83
CA MET A 61 -0.12 -11.83 15.19
C MET A 61 -1.50 -12.16 14.59
N ASN A 62 -2.55 -11.48 15.05
CA ASN A 62 -3.94 -11.72 14.66
C ASN A 62 -4.63 -10.44 14.22
N MET A 63 -4.41 -10.03 12.98
CA MET A 63 -5.18 -8.95 12.37
C MET A 63 -6.55 -9.48 11.91
N SER A 64 -7.60 -8.81 12.31
CA SER A 64 -8.95 -9.09 11.80
C SER A 64 -9.10 -8.66 10.33
N GLU A 65 -10.10 -9.21 9.66
CA GLU A 65 -10.45 -8.76 8.28
C GLU A 65 -10.67 -7.24 8.22
N GLN A 66 -11.38 -6.67 9.20
CA GLN A 66 -11.65 -5.23 9.26
C GLN A 66 -10.36 -4.41 9.42
N GLU A 67 -9.45 -4.83 10.26
CA GLU A 67 -8.16 -4.16 10.43
C GLU A 67 -7.33 -4.18 9.14
N ILE A 68 -7.36 -5.28 8.38
CA ILE A 68 -6.70 -5.37 7.09
C ILE A 68 -7.37 -4.43 6.07
N ILE A 69 -8.70 -4.37 6.05
CA ILE A 69 -9.44 -3.43 5.20
C ILE A 69 -9.06 -1.98 5.53
N ASP A 70 -8.97 -1.64 6.80
CA ASP A 70 -8.56 -0.30 7.25
C ASP A 70 -7.14 0.04 6.76
N HIS A 71 -6.22 -0.93 6.79
CA HIS A 71 -4.88 -0.76 6.22
C HIS A 71 -4.90 -0.54 4.70
N LEU A 72 -5.75 -1.27 3.98
CA LEU A 72 -5.94 -1.06 2.53
C LEU A 72 -6.46 0.34 2.24
N VAL A 73 -7.43 0.82 3.01
CA VAL A 73 -7.95 2.18 2.88
C VAL A 73 -6.85 3.21 3.08
N VAL A 74 -6.02 3.05 4.12
CA VAL A 74 -4.88 3.96 4.36
C VAL A 74 -3.91 3.94 3.18
N LEU A 75 -3.52 2.77 2.68
CA LEU A 75 -2.59 2.65 1.55
C LEU A 75 -3.13 3.33 0.28
N LEU A 76 -4.42 3.26 0.02
CA LEU A 76 -5.04 3.82 -1.18
C LEU A 76 -5.42 5.31 -1.04
N SER A 77 -5.41 5.84 0.17
CA SER A 77 -5.90 7.20 0.46
C SER A 77 -5.01 8.31 -0.08
N GLY A 78 -3.69 8.08 -0.20
CA GLY A 78 -2.79 9.05 -0.83
C GLY A 78 -3.16 9.29 -2.29
N ARG A 79 -3.35 8.21 -3.04
CA ARG A 79 -3.80 8.27 -4.44
C ARG A 79 -5.20 8.86 -4.57
N ALA A 80 -6.12 8.49 -3.67
CA ALA A 80 -7.47 9.01 -3.64
C ALA A 80 -7.49 10.53 -3.42
N ALA A 81 -6.65 11.05 -2.52
CA ALA A 81 -6.50 12.49 -2.27
C ALA A 81 -5.99 13.23 -3.52
N GLU A 82 -5.00 12.68 -4.22
CA GLU A 82 -4.52 13.26 -5.47
C GLU A 82 -5.61 13.31 -6.54
N THR A 83 -6.39 12.24 -6.68
CA THR A 83 -7.51 12.18 -7.62
C THR A 83 -8.59 13.21 -7.28
N LEU A 84 -8.91 13.34 -6.00
CA LEU A 84 -9.93 14.29 -5.53
C LEU A 84 -9.55 15.75 -5.81
N ILE A 85 -8.29 16.11 -5.63
CA ILE A 85 -7.80 17.49 -5.75
C ILE A 85 -7.41 17.85 -7.19
N TYR A 86 -6.80 16.92 -7.92
CA TYR A 86 -6.21 17.19 -9.24
C TYR A 86 -6.97 16.52 -10.39
N ASP A 87 -7.89 15.61 -10.11
CA ASP A 87 -8.56 14.75 -11.12
C ASP A 87 -7.55 14.08 -12.09
N GLU A 88 -6.40 13.70 -11.55
CA GLU A 88 -5.27 13.17 -12.31
C GLU A 88 -4.53 12.12 -11.50
N LEU A 89 -4.04 11.10 -12.16
CA LEU A 89 -3.24 10.02 -11.58
C LEU A 89 -1.77 10.21 -11.91
N THR A 90 -0.91 9.86 -10.97
CA THR A 90 0.54 9.85 -11.16
C THR A 90 1.14 8.50 -10.78
N VAL A 91 2.40 8.31 -11.13
CA VAL A 91 3.18 7.13 -10.73
C VAL A 91 3.59 7.16 -9.25
N GLY A 92 3.36 8.26 -8.56
CA GLY A 92 3.79 8.44 -7.17
C GLY A 92 3.18 7.45 -6.17
N ALA A 93 2.03 6.86 -6.51
CA ALA A 93 1.35 5.85 -5.70
C ALA A 93 1.75 4.40 -6.03
N GLU A 94 2.80 4.16 -6.82
CA GLU A 94 3.20 2.81 -7.26
C GLU A 94 3.43 1.86 -6.08
N ASN A 95 4.23 2.27 -5.10
CA ASN A 95 4.53 1.45 -3.93
C ASN A 95 3.28 1.15 -3.07
N ASP A 96 2.40 2.12 -2.90
CA ASP A 96 1.16 1.94 -2.16
C ASP A 96 0.23 0.94 -2.85
N LEU A 97 0.11 1.04 -4.17
CA LEU A 97 -0.68 0.09 -4.97
C LEU A 97 -0.10 -1.32 -4.93
N GLU A 98 1.21 -1.46 -5.00
CA GLU A 98 1.90 -2.75 -4.91
C GLU A 98 1.63 -3.40 -3.55
N ARG A 99 1.79 -2.66 -2.46
CA ARG A 99 1.52 -3.13 -1.10
C ARG A 99 0.04 -3.47 -0.90
N ALA A 100 -0.87 -2.63 -1.35
CA ALA A 100 -2.30 -2.87 -1.25
C ALA A 100 -2.72 -4.12 -2.04
N THR A 101 -2.21 -4.28 -3.25
CA THR A 101 -2.48 -5.45 -4.09
C THR A 101 -1.96 -6.73 -3.45
N SER A 102 -0.75 -6.71 -2.92
CA SER A 102 -0.17 -7.85 -2.21
C SER A 102 -1.01 -8.26 -1.00
N MET A 103 -1.43 -7.29 -0.19
CA MET A 103 -2.27 -7.51 0.98
C MET A 103 -3.65 -8.08 0.59
N ALA A 104 -4.32 -7.51 -0.40
CA ALA A 104 -5.61 -7.98 -0.89
C ALA A 104 -5.54 -9.41 -1.44
N ARG A 105 -4.48 -9.74 -2.16
CA ARG A 105 -4.25 -11.13 -2.63
C ARG A 105 -4.09 -12.09 -1.47
N ARG A 106 -3.37 -11.73 -0.44
CA ARG A 106 -3.19 -12.57 0.76
C ARG A 106 -4.48 -12.78 1.52
N MET A 107 -5.39 -11.81 1.57
CA MET A 107 -6.73 -11.99 2.14
C MET A 107 -7.46 -13.16 1.47
N VAL A 108 -7.38 -13.25 0.16
CA VAL A 108 -8.04 -14.31 -0.62
C VAL A 108 -7.28 -15.62 -0.57
N THR A 109 -5.96 -15.59 -0.78
CA THR A 109 -5.15 -16.81 -1.02
C THR A 109 -4.57 -17.43 0.24
N HIS A 110 -4.39 -16.65 1.30
CA HIS A 110 -3.72 -17.12 2.52
C HIS A 110 -4.66 -17.17 3.73
N TRP A 111 -5.59 -16.24 3.84
CA TRP A 111 -6.36 -16.02 5.07
C TRP A 111 -7.84 -16.38 4.95
N GLY A 112 -8.28 -16.88 3.79
CA GLY A 112 -9.65 -17.32 3.59
C GLY A 112 -10.71 -16.24 3.81
N MET A 113 -10.38 -14.98 3.52
CA MET A 113 -11.24 -13.81 3.77
C MET A 113 -12.11 -13.43 2.57
N SER A 114 -12.14 -14.25 1.52
CA SER A 114 -13.07 -14.08 0.40
C SER A 114 -14.40 -14.72 0.73
N LYS A 115 -15.49 -13.97 0.62
CA LYS A 115 -16.84 -14.50 0.79
C LYS A 115 -17.25 -15.49 -0.32
N GLU A 116 -16.69 -15.30 -1.52
CA GLU A 116 -16.99 -16.16 -2.67
C GLU A 116 -16.22 -17.47 -2.63
N LEU A 117 -14.93 -17.44 -2.28
CA LEU A 117 -14.07 -18.60 -2.22
C LEU A 117 -14.09 -19.32 -0.86
N GLY A 118 -14.43 -18.59 0.20
CA GLY A 118 -14.48 -19.13 1.55
C GLY A 118 -13.12 -19.42 2.18
N PRO A 119 -13.07 -20.26 3.22
CA PRO A 119 -11.88 -20.53 4.03
C PRO A 119 -10.94 -21.52 3.35
N VAL A 120 -10.31 -21.11 2.26
CA VAL A 120 -9.36 -21.92 1.49
C VAL A 120 -7.97 -21.26 1.52
N SER A 121 -6.94 -22.05 1.36
CA SER A 121 -5.56 -21.58 1.23
C SER A 121 -4.99 -22.01 -0.12
N TYR A 122 -4.67 -21.01 -0.93
CA TYR A 122 -3.94 -21.18 -2.19
C TYR A 122 -2.49 -20.72 -2.02
N LYS A 123 -1.88 -21.08 -0.89
CA LYS A 123 -0.48 -20.80 -0.63
C LYS A 123 0.36 -21.54 -1.65
N MET A 124 0.95 -20.78 -2.58
CA MET A 124 1.96 -21.36 -3.46
C MET A 124 3.23 -21.52 -2.65
N SER A 125 3.61 -22.77 -2.38
CA SER A 125 4.91 -23.03 -1.77
C SER A 125 5.98 -22.77 -2.82
N ASP A 126 7.00 -21.99 -2.48
CA ASP A 126 8.22 -21.84 -3.29
C ASP A 126 8.96 -23.18 -3.47
N GLU A 127 8.52 -24.21 -2.78
CA GLU A 127 9.11 -25.56 -2.79
C GLU A 127 8.63 -26.44 -3.95
N ASP A 128 7.60 -26.02 -4.69
CA ASP A 128 7.12 -26.79 -5.84
C ASP A 128 7.26 -26.00 -7.14
N PRO A 129 8.51 -25.94 -7.72
CA PRO A 129 8.79 -25.16 -8.92
C PRO A 129 8.05 -25.66 -10.16
N PHE A 130 7.46 -26.85 -10.13
CA PHE A 130 6.75 -27.46 -11.26
C PHE A 130 5.28 -27.05 -11.35
N LEU A 131 4.55 -26.96 -10.25
CA LEU A 131 3.13 -26.59 -10.21
C LEU A 131 2.95 -25.08 -9.99
N GLY A 132 3.77 -24.46 -9.16
CA GLY A 132 3.72 -23.02 -8.87
C GLY A 132 3.95 -22.13 -10.08
N GLY A 133 4.89 -22.49 -10.95
CA GLY A 133 5.19 -21.73 -12.17
C GLY A 133 4.07 -21.76 -13.22
N GLN A 134 3.35 -22.89 -13.34
CA GLN A 134 2.24 -23.02 -14.28
C GLN A 134 0.97 -22.32 -13.79
N ILE A 135 0.65 -22.41 -12.51
CA ILE A 135 -0.51 -21.75 -11.91
C ILE A 135 -0.33 -20.23 -11.93
N HIS A 136 0.87 -19.74 -11.67
CA HIS A 136 1.17 -18.32 -11.76
C HIS A 136 0.99 -17.76 -13.18
N LYS A 137 1.40 -18.51 -14.20
CA LYS A 137 1.17 -18.15 -15.61
C LYS A 137 -0.31 -18.16 -15.98
N LEU A 138 -1.06 -19.14 -15.50
CA LEU A 138 -2.50 -19.27 -15.75
C LEU A 138 -3.30 -18.16 -15.07
N SER A 139 -2.93 -17.75 -13.85
CA SER A 139 -3.60 -16.66 -13.16
C SER A 139 -3.35 -15.30 -13.80
N LEU A 140 -2.21 -15.09 -14.44
CA LEU A 140 -1.91 -13.87 -15.23
C LEU A 140 -2.65 -13.82 -16.58
N ILE A 141 -3.08 -14.96 -17.11
CA ILE A 141 -3.81 -15.05 -18.38
C ILE A 141 -5.32 -14.87 -18.19
N HIS A 142 -5.86 -15.10 -16.99
CA HIS A 142 -7.30 -15.11 -16.69
C HIS A 142 -7.79 -13.96 -15.81
N ILE A 143 -6.96 -12.95 -15.60
CA ILE A 143 -7.39 -11.71 -14.92
C ILE A 143 -7.91 -10.71 -15.93
#